data_9cc51b254057af8582f248ffc72ad8bc
#
_entry.id   9cc51b254057af8582f248ffc72ad8bc
#
_cell.length_a   1.000
_cell.length_b   1.000
_cell.length_c   1.000
_cell.angle_alpha   90.00
_cell.angle_beta   90.00
_cell.angle_gamma   90.00
#
_symmetry.space_group_name_H-M   'P 1'
#
loop_
_entity.id
_entity.type
_entity.pdbx_description
1 polymer ?
#
loop_
_entity_poly.entity_id
_entity_poly.type
_entity_poly.pdbx_seq_one_letter_code
_entity_poly.pdbx_strand_id
1 'polypeptide(L)' 'MAKTNAADTPSITIDGKAYPLDSLTDNVKAQLVSLDAVDRRITAVQEELAILQTARIAYGNALKQAL' A
#
# COMPACT_ATOMS: atom_id res chain seq x y z
N MET A 1 -17.85 26.42 -18.13
CA MET A 1 -17.49 26.06 -17.79
C MET A 1 -17.14 25.49 -17.21
N ALA A 2 -17.72 25.15 -17.42
CA ALA A 2 -17.45 24.48 -16.49
C ALA A 2 -16.18 24.58 -16.18
N LYS A 3 -15.97 25.04 -15.66
CA LYS A 3 -14.77 25.07 -15.38
C LYS A 3 -14.28 23.78 -14.97
N THR A 4 -13.20 23.42 -15.39
CA THR A 4 -12.56 22.28 -14.86
C THR A 4 -12.08 22.62 -13.50
N ASN A 5 -12.46 21.83 -12.54
CA ASN A 5 -11.98 22.04 -11.23
C ASN A 5 -11.13 20.86 -10.81
N ALA A 6 -10.60 20.88 -9.64
CA ALA A 6 -9.69 19.85 -9.17
C ALA A 6 -10.32 18.46 -9.18
N ALA A 7 -11.65 18.40 -9.06
CA ALA A 7 -12.33 17.12 -9.07
C ALA A 7 -12.32 16.47 -10.43
N ASP A 8 -12.19 17.26 -11.48
CA ASP A 8 -12.20 16.74 -12.85
C ASP A 8 -10.81 16.40 -13.36
N THR A 9 -9.78 16.75 -12.64
CA THR A 9 -8.40 16.50 -13.04
C THR A 9 -7.84 15.37 -12.22
N PRO A 10 -7.34 14.31 -12.86
CA PRO A 10 -6.69 13.25 -12.09
C PRO A 10 -5.57 13.81 -11.24
N SER A 11 -5.55 13.41 -10.00
CA SER A 11 -4.53 13.88 -9.08
C SER A 11 -4.11 12.76 -8.15
N ILE A 12 -2.98 12.97 -7.48
CA ILE A 12 -2.46 12.02 -6.52
C ILE A 12 -2.04 12.78 -5.27
N THR A 13 -2.22 12.16 -4.13
CA THR A 13 -1.85 12.76 -2.86
C THR A 13 -0.49 12.24 -2.42
N ILE A 14 0.43 13.18 -2.14
CA ILE A 14 1.76 12.87 -1.66
C ILE A 14 1.97 13.67 -0.38
N ASP A 15 2.23 12.97 0.73
CA ASP A 15 2.43 13.59 2.04
C ASP A 15 1.28 14.54 2.41
N GLY A 16 0.05 14.12 2.10
CA GLY A 16 -1.13 14.89 2.45
C GLY A 16 -1.47 16.03 1.52
N LYS A 17 -0.68 16.21 0.46
CA LYS A 17 -0.93 17.28 -0.50
C LYS A 17 -1.25 16.70 -1.86
N ALA A 18 -2.31 17.19 -2.50
CA ALA A 18 -2.74 16.72 -3.80
C ALA A 18 -1.98 17.44 -4.92
N TYR A 19 -1.57 16.67 -5.92
CA TYR A 19 -0.89 17.20 -7.11
C TYR A 19 -1.61 16.71 -8.34
N PRO A 20 -1.91 17.60 -9.31
CA PRO A 20 -2.44 17.13 -10.59
C PRO A 20 -1.41 16.25 -11.30
N LEU A 21 -1.89 15.16 -11.90
CA LEU A 21 -0.96 14.23 -12.57
C LEU A 21 -0.17 14.88 -13.69
N ASP A 22 -0.80 15.77 -14.44
CA ASP A 22 -0.13 16.41 -15.57
C ASP A 22 0.88 17.48 -15.14
N SER A 23 0.95 17.81 -13.85
CA SER A 23 2.00 18.68 -13.33
C SER A 23 3.25 17.93 -12.91
N LEU A 24 3.22 16.59 -12.95
CA LEU A 24 4.32 15.76 -12.46
C LEU A 24 5.25 15.39 -13.60
N THR A 25 6.55 15.31 -13.30
CA THR A 25 7.53 14.86 -14.28
C THR A 25 7.41 13.34 -14.46
N ASP A 26 7.95 12.83 -15.55
CA ASP A 26 7.97 11.39 -15.81
C ASP A 26 8.71 10.64 -14.72
N ASN A 27 9.80 11.23 -14.20
CA ASN A 27 10.53 10.60 -13.11
C ASN A 27 9.68 10.49 -11.85
N VAL A 28 8.95 11.54 -11.50
CA VAL A 28 8.06 11.51 -10.34
C VAL A 28 7.00 10.45 -10.53
N LYS A 29 6.38 10.37 -11.71
CA LYS A 29 5.37 9.35 -12.00
C LYS A 29 5.94 7.94 -11.85
N ALA A 30 7.15 7.71 -12.35
CA ALA A 30 7.80 6.41 -12.22
C ALA A 30 8.05 6.04 -10.76
N GLN A 31 8.49 7.00 -9.96
CA GLN A 31 8.70 6.77 -8.53
C GLN A 31 7.40 6.44 -7.81
N LEU A 32 6.29 7.09 -8.19
CA LEU A 32 4.99 6.81 -7.59
C LEU A 32 4.51 5.41 -7.93
N VAL A 33 4.74 4.94 -9.15
CA VAL A 33 4.41 3.56 -9.53
C VAL A 33 5.21 2.58 -8.70
N SER A 34 6.51 2.84 -8.53
CA SER A 34 7.38 1.98 -7.74
C SER A 34 6.97 1.97 -6.27
N LEU A 35 6.63 3.13 -5.72
CA LEU A 35 6.18 3.24 -4.34
C LEU A 35 4.89 2.46 -4.13
N ASP A 36 3.94 2.58 -5.05
CA ASP A 36 2.68 1.83 -4.97
C ASP A 36 2.94 0.32 -4.97
N ALA A 37 3.83 -0.15 -5.84
CA ALA A 37 4.16 -1.55 -5.93
C ALA A 37 4.78 -2.05 -4.61
N VAL A 38 5.68 -1.26 -4.03
CA VAL A 38 6.31 -1.61 -2.75
C VAL A 38 5.28 -1.63 -1.64
N ASP A 39 4.39 -0.64 -1.58
CA ASP A 39 3.35 -0.58 -0.55
C ASP A 39 2.43 -1.78 -0.61
N ARG A 40 2.07 -2.23 -1.81
CA ARG A 40 1.24 -3.44 -1.99
C ARG A 40 1.96 -4.67 -1.48
N ARG A 41 3.27 -4.76 -1.69
CA ARG A 41 4.05 -5.90 -1.22
C ARG A 41 4.20 -5.89 0.29
N ILE A 42 4.35 -4.71 0.88
CA ILE A 42 4.38 -4.58 2.34
C ILE A 42 3.07 -5.09 2.93
N THR A 43 1.94 -4.68 2.38
CA THR A 43 0.63 -5.14 2.85
C THR A 43 0.52 -6.67 2.75
N ALA A 44 0.94 -7.25 1.62
CA ALA A 44 0.90 -8.69 1.43
C ALA A 44 1.78 -9.42 2.46
N VAL A 45 2.96 -8.88 2.75
CA VAL A 45 3.86 -9.48 3.73
C VAL A 45 3.28 -9.37 5.14
N GLN A 46 2.64 -8.23 5.46
CA GLN A 46 1.98 -8.07 6.76
C GLN A 46 0.85 -9.07 6.94
N GLU A 47 0.08 -9.32 5.88
CA GLU A 47 -0.98 -10.33 5.91
C GLU A 47 -0.39 -11.72 6.09
N GLU A 48 0.69 -12.03 5.38
CA GLU A 48 1.37 -13.31 5.52
C GLU A 48 1.92 -13.48 6.93
N LEU A 49 2.51 -12.42 7.49
CA LEU A 49 3.01 -12.45 8.86
C LEU A 49 1.89 -12.78 9.85
N ALA A 50 0.73 -12.16 9.69
CA ALA A 50 -0.41 -12.42 10.57
C ALA A 50 -0.84 -13.89 10.49
N ILE A 51 -0.87 -14.47 9.30
CA ILE A 51 -1.20 -15.88 9.11
C ILE A 51 -0.17 -16.76 9.80
N LEU A 52 1.10 -16.45 9.62
CA LEU A 52 2.18 -17.25 10.22
C LEU A 52 2.19 -17.13 11.74
N GLN A 53 1.88 -15.97 12.28
CA GLN A 53 1.77 -15.79 13.73
C GLN A 53 0.63 -16.63 14.30
N THR A 54 -0.50 -16.68 13.63
CA THR A 54 -1.63 -17.53 14.02
C THR A 54 -1.22 -19.00 13.99
N ALA A 55 -0.55 -19.43 12.92
CA ALA A 55 -0.07 -20.79 12.80
C ALA A 55 0.92 -21.13 13.91
N ARG A 56 1.80 -20.20 14.26
CA ARG A 56 2.76 -20.41 15.34
C ARG A 56 2.08 -20.66 16.67
N ILE A 57 1.03 -19.88 16.95
CA ILE A 57 0.25 -20.05 18.19
C ILE A 57 -0.40 -21.41 18.19
N ALA A 58 -1.00 -21.82 17.08
CA ALA A 58 -1.68 -23.11 16.98
C ALA A 58 -0.70 -24.27 17.18
N TYR A 59 0.46 -24.21 16.53
CA TYR A 59 1.48 -25.25 16.65
C TYR A 59 2.07 -25.27 18.07
N GLY A 60 2.26 -24.09 18.67
CA GLY A 60 2.75 -24.02 20.05
C GLY A 60 1.76 -24.67 21.02
N ASN A 61 0.47 -24.43 20.85
CA ASN A 61 -0.55 -25.06 21.67
C ASN A 61 -0.60 -26.57 21.46
N ALA A 62 -0.50 -27.01 20.21
CA ALA A 62 -0.46 -28.43 19.89
C ALA A 62 0.76 -29.11 20.54
N LEU A 63 1.90 -28.46 20.53
CA LEU A 63 3.11 -28.97 21.15
C LEU A 63 2.90 -29.12 22.66
N LYS A 64 2.36 -28.10 23.31
CA LYS A 64 2.11 -28.16 24.76
C LYS A 64 1.19 -29.32 25.13
N GLN A 65 0.16 -29.56 24.30
CA GLN A 65 -0.79 -30.65 24.56
C GLN A 65 -0.14 -32.01 24.32
N ALA A 66 0.88 -32.09 23.49
CA ALA A 66 1.58 -33.34 23.22
C ALA A 66 2.64 -33.67 24.26
N LEU A 67 3.07 -32.68 25.03
CA LEU A 67 4.01 -32.89 26.12
C LEU A 67 3.28 -33.36 27.37
#